data_81bb40507207b7cdab5e0335f080d9c6
#
_entry.id   81bb40507207b7cdab5e0335f080d9c6
#
_cell.length_a   1.000
_cell.length_b   1.000
_cell.length_c   1.000
_cell.angle_alpha   90.00
_cell.angle_beta   90.00
_cell.angle_gamma   90.00
#
_symmetry.space_group_name_H-M   'P 1'
#
loop_
_entity.id
_entity.type
_entity.pdbx_description
1 polymer ?
#
loop_
_entity_poly.entity_id
_entity_poly.type
_entity_poly.pdbx_seq_one_letter_code
_entity_poly.pdbx_strand_id
1 'polypeptide(L)'
;KLQEGSMRADVNLSVREVGAEEFGTRTEMKNLNSFSAIARAIEGEMERQIDLIEDGKKVVQETRRWDDDKEYSYPMRSKEDAQDYRYFPEPDLAPIVISDEWLDEIRSRQPEFRDEKQARYKEQFGLPEYDINIITENKTLTDLFESCIELGAAAKEVSNWIMGDIMRLLKEKEMEASDIHFSPENLVKMIQMIESGAINRKVAKKVSVSYTHLRAHETKA
;
A
#
# COMPACT_ATOMS: atom_id res chain seq x y z
N LYS A 1 -6.28 2.05 -12.62
CA LYS A 1 -5.25 2.23 -13.66
C LYS A 1 -5.26 3.67 -14.13
N LEU A 2 -4.14 4.19 -14.64
CA LEU A 2 -4.03 5.57 -15.19
C LEU A 2 -5.04 5.83 -16.33
N GLN A 3 -5.33 4.82 -17.12
CA GLN A 3 -6.34 4.86 -18.20
C GLN A 3 -7.76 5.12 -17.68
N GLU A 4 -8.02 4.84 -16.41
CA GLU A 4 -9.30 5.06 -15.73
C GLU A 4 -9.31 6.39 -14.95
N GLY A 5 -8.24 7.20 -15.04
CA GLY A 5 -8.09 8.46 -14.31
C GLY A 5 -7.80 8.29 -12.80
N SER A 6 -7.56 7.07 -12.34
CA SER A 6 -7.36 6.77 -10.92
C SER A 6 -5.95 7.02 -10.40
N MET A 7 -4.99 7.24 -11.30
CA MET A 7 -3.59 7.51 -10.94
C MET A 7 -2.94 8.45 -11.96
N ARG A 8 -2.16 9.41 -11.48
CA ARG A 8 -1.27 10.25 -12.27
C ARG A 8 0.09 10.29 -11.60
N ALA A 9 1.15 10.12 -12.40
CA ALA A 9 2.52 10.16 -11.89
C ALA A 9 3.39 11.04 -12.79
N ASP A 10 4.18 11.91 -12.15
CA ASP A 10 5.27 12.65 -12.76
C ASP A 10 6.55 12.26 -11.99
N VAL A 11 7.63 11.93 -12.72
CA VAL A 11 8.90 11.53 -12.11
C VAL A 11 9.91 12.65 -12.27
N ASN A 12 10.55 13.05 -11.18
CA ASN A 12 11.67 13.95 -11.19
C ASN A 12 12.94 13.16 -10.85
N LEU A 13 13.93 13.22 -11.73
CA LEU A 13 15.17 12.47 -11.62
C LEU A 13 16.38 13.37 -11.81
N SER A 14 17.42 13.15 -11.02
CA SER A 14 18.77 13.67 -11.23
C SER A 14 19.82 12.62 -10.87
N VAL A 15 20.94 12.61 -11.57
CA VAL A 15 22.07 11.72 -11.32
C VAL A 15 23.23 12.53 -10.75
N ARG A 16 23.95 11.97 -9.78
CA ARG A 16 25.17 12.57 -9.20
C ARG A 16 26.22 11.50 -8.98
N GLU A 17 27.48 11.90 -8.91
CA GLU A 17 28.56 11.01 -8.53
C GLU A 17 28.39 10.51 -7.09
N VAL A 18 28.87 9.29 -6.84
CA VAL A 18 28.84 8.71 -5.49
C VAL A 18 29.72 9.54 -4.56
N GLY A 19 29.14 10.03 -3.48
CA GLY A 19 29.82 10.89 -2.51
C GLY A 19 29.69 12.41 -2.77
N ALA A 20 29.09 12.84 -3.87
CA ALA A 20 28.78 14.25 -4.08
C ALA A 20 27.70 14.71 -3.09
N GLU A 21 27.87 15.92 -2.50
CA GLU A 21 26.89 16.50 -1.57
C GLU A 21 25.68 17.10 -2.31
N GLU A 22 25.92 17.69 -3.47
CA GLU A 22 24.89 18.36 -4.26
C GLU A 22 24.20 17.41 -5.24
N PHE A 23 22.92 17.63 -5.48
CA PHE A 23 22.16 16.91 -6.50
C PHE A 23 22.57 17.36 -7.90
N GLY A 24 22.48 16.45 -8.86
CA GLY A 24 22.63 16.80 -10.27
C GLY A 24 21.43 17.60 -10.82
N THR A 25 21.52 17.98 -12.09
CA THR A 25 20.44 18.69 -12.78
C THR A 25 19.21 17.80 -12.95
N ARG A 26 18.07 18.30 -12.50
CA ARG A 26 16.80 17.56 -12.49
C ARG A 26 16.10 17.63 -13.83
N THR A 27 15.58 16.49 -14.30
CA THR A 27 14.60 16.40 -15.37
C THR A 27 13.26 15.91 -14.82
N GLU A 28 12.16 16.34 -15.44
CA GLU A 28 10.80 15.89 -15.10
C GLU A 28 10.26 15.03 -16.23
N MET A 29 9.87 13.79 -15.94
CA MET A 29 9.28 12.89 -16.92
C MET A 29 7.77 12.80 -16.75
N LYS A 30 7.05 12.93 -17.88
CA LYS A 30 5.60 12.85 -17.99
C LYS A 30 5.14 11.71 -18.89
N ASN A 31 3.83 11.47 -18.89
CA ASN A 31 3.18 10.42 -19.68
C ASN A 31 3.50 8.99 -19.20
N LEU A 32 3.52 8.82 -17.88
CA LEU A 32 3.77 7.53 -17.24
C LEU A 32 2.46 6.87 -16.87
N ASN A 33 2.12 5.75 -17.53
CA ASN A 33 0.78 5.15 -17.48
C ASN A 33 0.67 3.93 -16.56
N SER A 34 1.77 3.44 -16.01
CA SER A 34 1.81 2.28 -15.12
C SER A 34 3.07 2.28 -14.27
N PHE A 35 3.09 1.50 -13.20
CA PHE A 35 4.30 1.32 -12.37
C PHE A 35 5.46 0.73 -13.18
N SER A 36 5.18 -0.19 -14.09
CA SER A 36 6.21 -0.76 -14.97
C SER A 36 6.79 0.27 -15.95
N ALA A 37 5.95 1.18 -16.49
CA ALA A 37 6.41 2.29 -17.33
C ALA A 37 7.24 3.29 -16.51
N ILE A 38 6.88 3.55 -15.26
CA ILE A 38 7.66 4.38 -14.34
C ILE A 38 9.05 3.80 -14.12
N ALA A 39 9.15 2.49 -13.83
CA ALA A 39 10.43 1.83 -13.62
C ALA A 39 11.33 1.94 -14.86
N ARG A 40 10.83 1.58 -16.06
CA ARG A 40 11.58 1.72 -17.31
C ARG A 40 12.00 3.16 -17.62
N ALA A 41 11.10 4.11 -17.35
CA ALA A 41 11.40 5.52 -17.55
C ALA A 41 12.52 6.03 -16.62
N ILE A 42 12.54 5.57 -15.37
CA ILE A 42 13.61 5.90 -14.42
C ILE A 42 14.94 5.32 -14.91
N GLU A 43 14.97 4.05 -15.30
CA GLU A 43 16.17 3.37 -15.80
C GLU A 43 16.69 4.06 -17.07
N GLY A 44 15.85 4.27 -18.07
CA GLY A 44 16.25 4.90 -19.32
C GLY A 44 16.69 6.36 -19.16
N GLU A 45 16.05 7.13 -18.28
CA GLU A 45 16.49 8.50 -18.03
C GLU A 45 17.77 8.57 -17.19
N MET A 46 17.97 7.64 -16.27
CA MET A 46 19.22 7.51 -15.52
C MET A 46 20.39 7.22 -16.46
N GLU A 47 20.27 6.23 -17.35
CA GLU A 47 21.28 5.89 -18.34
C GLU A 47 21.57 7.09 -19.24
N ARG A 48 20.56 7.75 -19.78
CA ARG A 48 20.74 8.94 -20.62
C ARG A 48 21.51 10.06 -19.92
N GLN A 49 21.24 10.32 -18.63
CA GLN A 49 21.95 11.35 -17.86
C GLN A 49 23.40 10.95 -17.59
N ILE A 50 23.65 9.68 -17.29
CA ILE A 50 25.01 9.13 -17.12
C ILE A 50 25.81 9.30 -18.41
N ASP A 51 25.27 8.85 -19.56
CA ASP A 51 25.92 8.98 -20.86
C ASP A 51 26.27 10.41 -21.19
N LEU A 52 25.36 11.36 -20.94
CA LEU A 52 25.63 12.78 -21.17
C LEU A 52 26.78 13.29 -20.30
N ILE A 53 26.83 12.90 -19.04
CA ILE A 53 27.87 13.32 -18.10
C ILE A 53 29.22 12.72 -18.47
N GLU A 54 29.24 11.41 -18.84
CA GLU A 54 30.45 10.71 -19.27
C GLU A 54 31.00 11.27 -20.59
N ASP A 55 30.12 11.70 -21.51
CA ASP A 55 30.48 12.44 -22.73
C ASP A 55 30.97 13.88 -22.47
N GLY A 56 31.03 14.34 -21.24
CA GLY A 56 31.41 15.70 -20.88
C GLY A 56 30.33 16.75 -21.21
N LYS A 57 29.11 16.31 -21.50
CA LYS A 57 27.95 17.18 -21.77
C LYS A 57 27.22 17.51 -20.44
N LYS A 58 26.42 18.57 -20.48
CA LYS A 58 25.59 18.95 -19.32
C LYS A 58 24.16 18.44 -19.49
N VAL A 59 23.60 17.92 -18.41
CA VAL A 59 22.16 17.66 -18.35
C VAL A 59 21.43 19.00 -18.28
N VAL A 60 20.40 19.17 -19.13
CA VAL A 60 19.57 20.38 -19.17
C VAL A 60 18.32 20.14 -18.32
N GLN A 61 17.93 21.13 -17.52
CA GLN A 61 16.68 21.08 -16.76
C GLN A 61 15.50 21.26 -17.70
N GLU A 62 14.78 20.16 -17.96
CA GLU A 62 13.68 20.15 -18.92
C GLU A 62 12.57 19.17 -18.50
N THR A 63 11.37 19.38 -19.06
CA THR A 63 10.29 18.39 -19.00
C THR A 63 10.40 17.48 -20.22
N ARG A 64 10.37 16.17 -20.00
CA ARG A 64 10.48 15.14 -21.01
C ARG A 64 9.22 14.26 -21.02
N ARG A 65 8.85 13.78 -22.21
CA ARG A 65 7.77 12.80 -22.38
C ARG A 65 8.35 11.43 -22.59
N TRP A 66 7.92 10.46 -21.80
CA TRP A 66 8.27 9.06 -21.98
C TRP A 66 7.44 8.44 -23.10
N ASP A 67 8.10 7.69 -23.98
CA ASP A 67 7.51 6.83 -25.00
C ASP A 67 7.82 5.39 -24.61
N ASP A 68 6.81 4.68 -24.13
CA ASP A 68 6.97 3.33 -23.56
C ASP A 68 7.27 2.27 -24.65
N ASP A 69 6.80 2.51 -25.88
CA ASP A 69 7.03 1.60 -27.01
C ASP A 69 8.46 1.70 -27.54
N LYS A 70 9.07 2.87 -27.42
CA LYS A 70 10.43 3.14 -27.89
C LYS A 70 11.47 3.11 -26.76
N GLU A 71 11.02 2.97 -25.52
CA GLU A 71 11.85 3.04 -24.32
C GLU A 71 12.77 4.27 -24.29
N TYR A 72 12.24 5.40 -24.70
CA TYR A 72 12.99 6.65 -24.85
C TYR A 72 12.18 7.86 -24.41
N SER A 73 12.87 8.89 -23.89
CA SER A 73 12.27 10.16 -23.50
C SER A 73 12.61 11.28 -24.49
N TYR A 74 11.59 12.10 -24.83
CA TYR A 74 11.74 13.28 -25.70
C TYR A 74 11.59 14.57 -24.91
N PRO A 75 12.41 15.61 -25.21
CA PRO A 75 12.20 16.92 -24.62
C PRO A 75 10.86 17.51 -25.07
N MET A 76 10.06 18.00 -24.13
CA MET A 76 8.78 18.65 -24.44
C MET A 76 8.95 20.18 -24.45
N ARG A 77 9.56 20.72 -23.40
CA ARG A 77 9.74 22.15 -23.18
C ARG A 77 10.93 22.36 -22.25
N SER A 78 11.81 23.27 -22.59
CA SER A 78 12.82 23.75 -21.65
C SER A 78 12.15 24.71 -20.65
N LYS A 79 12.42 24.54 -19.36
CA LYS A 79 11.98 25.49 -18.32
C LYS A 79 13.05 26.58 -18.15
N GLU A 80 13.44 27.25 -19.23
CA GLU A 80 14.38 28.34 -19.13
C GLU A 80 13.86 29.52 -18.27
N ASP A 81 12.52 29.61 -18.12
CA ASP A 81 11.84 30.63 -17.32
C ASP A 81 11.37 30.11 -15.93
N ALA A 82 11.84 28.94 -15.47
CA ALA A 82 11.37 28.35 -14.19
C ALA A 82 11.88 29.08 -12.94
N GLN A 83 12.59 30.17 -13.06
CA GLN A 83 13.11 30.92 -11.91
C GLN A 83 12.04 31.74 -11.19
N ASP A 84 10.85 31.92 -11.74
CA ASP A 84 9.84 32.80 -11.17
C ASP A 84 8.57 32.04 -10.73
N TYR A 85 8.73 31.06 -9.83
CA TYR A 85 7.57 30.49 -9.12
C TYR A 85 7.04 31.41 -8.01
N ARG A 86 7.66 32.59 -7.77
CA ARG A 86 7.21 33.61 -6.80
C ARG A 86 6.72 33.00 -5.49
N TYR A 87 7.55 32.18 -4.86
CA TYR A 87 7.27 31.63 -3.52
C TYR A 87 7.26 32.78 -2.51
N PHE A 88 6.10 33.32 -2.26
CA PHE A 88 5.86 34.26 -1.16
C PHE A 88 4.59 33.83 -0.44
N PRO A 89 4.46 34.13 0.86
CA PRO A 89 3.25 33.82 1.59
C PRO A 89 2.04 34.46 0.93
N GLU A 90 0.95 33.70 0.79
CA GLU A 90 -0.31 34.23 0.28
C GLU A 90 -0.85 35.28 1.25
N PRO A 91 -1.04 36.55 0.84
CA PRO A 91 -1.40 37.63 1.75
C PRO A 91 -2.79 37.44 2.40
N ASP A 92 -3.68 36.68 1.77
CA ASP A 92 -5.03 36.42 2.25
C ASP A 92 -5.11 35.23 3.22
N LEU A 93 -4.00 34.50 3.43
CA LEU A 93 -3.93 33.37 4.33
C LEU A 93 -3.19 33.74 5.62
N ALA A 94 -3.87 33.62 6.75
CA ALA A 94 -3.22 33.78 8.05
C ALA A 94 -2.21 32.65 8.29
N PRO A 95 -1.08 32.93 8.98
CA PRO A 95 -0.14 31.89 9.37
C PRO A 95 -0.83 30.77 10.16
N ILE A 96 -0.60 29.54 9.77
CA ILE A 96 -1.06 28.36 10.51
C ILE A 96 0.00 28.04 11.56
N VAL A 97 -0.37 28.15 12.82
CA VAL A 97 0.49 27.78 13.95
C VAL A 97 0.07 26.42 14.46
N ILE A 98 0.96 25.46 14.33
CA ILE A 98 0.76 24.09 14.83
C ILE A 98 1.46 24.01 16.18
N SER A 99 0.67 23.85 17.26
CA SER A 99 1.23 23.72 18.61
C SER A 99 1.69 22.29 18.90
N ASP A 100 2.61 22.14 19.84
CA ASP A 100 3.08 20.84 20.29
C ASP A 100 1.94 20.03 20.91
N GLU A 101 1.03 20.67 21.63
CA GLU A 101 -0.15 20.02 22.22
C GLU A 101 -1.05 19.42 21.14
N TRP A 102 -1.24 20.11 20.01
CA TRP A 102 -2.03 19.60 18.89
C TRP A 102 -1.32 18.41 18.22
N LEU A 103 -0.02 18.48 18.06
CA LEU A 103 0.77 17.36 17.55
C LEU A 103 0.69 16.15 18.47
N ASP A 104 0.79 16.34 19.78
CA ASP A 104 0.69 15.27 20.76
C ASP A 104 -0.71 14.65 20.81
N GLU A 105 -1.76 15.47 20.67
CA GLU A 105 -3.12 14.97 20.52
C GLU A 105 -3.27 14.09 19.29
N ILE A 106 -2.74 14.50 18.14
CA ILE A 106 -2.76 13.70 16.91
C ILE A 106 -1.98 12.40 17.09
N ARG A 107 -0.77 12.47 17.64
CA ARG A 107 0.07 11.29 17.91
C ARG A 107 -0.61 10.29 18.83
N SER A 108 -1.30 10.77 19.87
CA SER A 108 -2.00 9.90 20.81
C SER A 108 -3.16 9.11 20.20
N ARG A 109 -3.74 9.61 19.09
CA ARG A 109 -4.85 8.97 18.36
C ARG A 109 -4.39 8.26 17.10
N GLN A 110 -3.10 8.32 16.79
CA GLN A 110 -2.56 7.69 15.59
C GLN A 110 -2.64 6.17 15.71
N PRO A 111 -3.27 5.49 14.75
CA PRO A 111 -3.29 4.03 14.76
C PRO A 111 -1.89 3.49 14.45
N GLU A 112 -1.61 2.31 14.97
CA GLU A 112 -0.41 1.56 14.64
C GLU A 112 -0.29 1.33 13.13
N PHE A 113 0.84 1.66 12.54
CA PHE A 113 1.09 1.48 11.11
C PHE A 113 1.32 0.01 10.75
N ARG A 114 1.23 -0.27 9.45
CA ARG A 114 1.40 -1.63 8.92
C ARG A 114 2.73 -2.26 9.33
N ASP A 115 3.82 -1.52 9.19
CA ASP A 115 5.17 -2.02 9.50
C ASP A 115 5.33 -2.34 10.99
N GLU A 116 4.74 -1.52 11.86
CA GLU A 116 4.72 -1.73 13.30
C GLU A 116 3.90 -2.98 13.66
N LYS A 117 2.72 -3.14 13.03
CA LYS A 117 1.89 -4.35 13.18
C LYS A 117 2.63 -5.61 12.72
N GLN A 118 3.33 -5.55 11.59
CA GLN A 118 4.11 -6.67 11.09
C GLN A 118 5.21 -7.08 12.06
N ALA A 119 5.94 -6.12 12.61
CA ALA A 119 6.96 -6.36 13.62
C ALA A 119 6.34 -6.99 14.89
N ARG A 120 5.24 -6.44 15.38
CA ARG A 120 4.50 -6.93 16.53
C ARG A 120 3.97 -8.35 16.32
N TYR A 121 3.38 -8.67 15.17
CA TYR A 121 2.85 -10.00 14.88
C TYR A 121 3.97 -11.06 14.82
N LYS A 122 5.12 -10.67 14.29
CA LYS A 122 6.31 -11.53 14.29
C LYS A 122 6.85 -11.77 15.70
N GLU A 123 6.99 -10.72 16.49
CA GLU A 123 7.60 -10.78 17.82
C GLU A 123 6.67 -11.38 18.87
N GLN A 124 5.41 -10.96 18.93
CA GLN A 124 4.46 -11.37 19.96
C GLN A 124 3.78 -12.71 19.65
N PHE A 125 3.47 -12.98 18.39
CA PHE A 125 2.69 -14.14 17.98
C PHE A 125 3.51 -15.21 17.26
N GLY A 126 4.73 -14.91 16.83
CA GLY A 126 5.60 -15.85 16.11
C GLY A 126 5.02 -16.33 14.79
N LEU A 127 4.21 -15.48 14.11
CA LEU A 127 3.61 -15.83 12.84
C LEU A 127 4.65 -15.84 11.72
N PRO A 128 4.46 -16.69 10.69
CA PRO A 128 5.28 -16.65 9.48
C PRO A 128 5.15 -15.31 8.76
N GLU A 129 6.23 -14.82 8.19
CA GLU A 129 6.27 -13.54 7.46
C GLU A 129 5.27 -13.48 6.31
N TYR A 130 5.07 -14.60 5.61
CA TYR A 130 4.08 -14.72 4.55
C TYR A 130 2.65 -14.46 5.05
N ASP A 131 2.26 -15.07 6.18
CA ASP A 131 0.94 -14.89 6.78
C ASP A 131 0.75 -13.45 7.26
N ILE A 132 1.78 -12.89 7.91
CA ILE A 132 1.81 -11.50 8.38
C ILE A 132 1.55 -10.55 7.22
N ASN A 133 2.24 -10.72 6.09
CA ASN A 133 2.09 -9.87 4.92
C ASN A 133 0.65 -9.87 4.39
N ILE A 134 0.04 -11.03 4.25
CA ILE A 134 -1.33 -11.18 3.76
C ILE A 134 -2.35 -10.58 4.73
N ILE A 135 -2.24 -10.88 6.02
CA ILE A 135 -3.16 -10.36 7.05
C ILE A 135 -3.08 -8.83 7.11
N THR A 136 -1.87 -8.25 7.00
CA THR A 136 -1.66 -6.79 7.11
C THR A 136 -1.81 -6.03 5.79
N GLU A 137 -1.99 -6.71 4.66
CA GLU A 137 -2.23 -6.06 3.36
C GLU A 137 -3.61 -5.42 3.27
N ASN A 138 -4.60 -6.03 3.93
CA ASN A 138 -5.98 -5.58 3.89
C ASN A 138 -6.50 -5.23 5.29
N LYS A 139 -7.04 -4.02 5.44
CA LYS A 139 -7.55 -3.53 6.73
C LYS A 139 -8.62 -4.45 7.33
N THR A 140 -9.54 -4.98 6.53
CA THR A 140 -10.60 -5.87 7.01
C THR A 140 -10.05 -7.17 7.59
N LEU A 141 -9.02 -7.76 6.95
CA LEU A 141 -8.34 -8.95 7.47
C LEU A 141 -7.56 -8.64 8.74
N THR A 142 -6.90 -7.49 8.79
CA THR A 142 -6.20 -7.01 10.00
C THR A 142 -7.17 -6.85 11.16
N ASP A 143 -8.28 -6.13 10.94
CA ASP A 143 -9.29 -5.86 11.97
C ASP A 143 -9.93 -7.17 12.46
N LEU A 144 -10.24 -8.11 11.57
CA LEU A 144 -10.75 -9.42 11.92
C LEU A 144 -9.75 -10.21 12.79
N PHE A 145 -8.48 -10.23 12.39
CA PHE A 145 -7.42 -10.89 13.13
C PHE A 145 -7.26 -10.31 14.54
N GLU A 146 -7.11 -8.98 14.65
CA GLU A 146 -6.93 -8.29 15.93
C GLU A 146 -8.14 -8.47 16.85
N SER A 147 -9.35 -8.32 16.33
CA SER A 147 -10.56 -8.55 17.11
C SER A 147 -10.67 -9.99 17.65
N CYS A 148 -10.25 -10.98 16.88
CA CYS A 148 -10.20 -12.36 17.35
C CYS A 148 -9.17 -12.56 18.48
N ILE A 149 -8.02 -11.89 18.40
CA ILE A 149 -7.00 -11.94 19.46
C ILE A 149 -7.51 -11.26 20.74
N GLU A 150 -8.14 -10.11 20.61
CA GLU A 150 -8.77 -9.40 21.75
C GLU A 150 -9.83 -10.26 22.44
N LEU A 151 -10.57 -11.07 21.70
CA LEU A 151 -11.53 -12.05 22.22
C LEU A 151 -10.88 -13.31 22.79
N GLY A 152 -9.55 -13.40 22.82
CA GLY A 152 -8.78 -14.45 23.46
C GLY A 152 -8.50 -15.66 22.58
N ALA A 153 -8.65 -15.57 21.27
CA ALA A 153 -8.27 -16.67 20.37
C ALA A 153 -6.74 -16.74 20.17
N ALA A 154 -6.22 -17.97 19.98
CA ALA A 154 -4.81 -18.16 19.69
C ALA A 154 -4.45 -17.62 18.30
N ALA A 155 -3.45 -16.71 18.23
CA ALA A 155 -3.06 -16.02 17.01
C ALA A 155 -2.76 -16.97 15.84
N LYS A 156 -2.10 -18.08 16.12
CA LYS A 156 -1.77 -19.09 15.11
C LYS A 156 -3.02 -19.78 14.53
N GLU A 157 -4.03 -20.03 15.35
CA GLU A 157 -5.28 -20.63 14.87
C GLU A 157 -6.09 -19.64 14.03
N VAL A 158 -6.16 -18.38 14.46
CA VAL A 158 -6.82 -17.31 13.67
C VAL A 158 -6.11 -17.12 12.32
N SER A 159 -4.76 -17.05 12.32
CA SER A 159 -3.97 -17.01 11.09
C SER A 159 -4.27 -18.20 10.17
N ASN A 160 -4.27 -19.42 10.70
CA ASN A 160 -4.58 -20.63 9.94
C ASN A 160 -5.99 -20.58 9.29
N TRP A 161 -6.98 -20.01 9.99
CA TRP A 161 -8.32 -19.82 9.46
C TRP A 161 -8.37 -18.78 8.34
N ILE A 162 -7.70 -17.65 8.52
CA ILE A 162 -7.61 -16.61 7.50
C ILE A 162 -6.93 -17.17 6.25
N MET A 163 -5.74 -17.74 6.40
CA MET A 163 -4.93 -18.22 5.28
C MET A 163 -5.54 -19.42 4.55
N GLY A 164 -6.11 -20.34 5.29
CA GLY A 164 -6.66 -21.58 4.72
C GLY A 164 -8.08 -21.44 4.20
N ASP A 165 -8.99 -21.05 5.06
CA ASP A 165 -10.42 -21.16 4.78
C ASP A 165 -11.04 -19.85 4.27
N ILE A 166 -10.69 -18.71 4.88
CA ILE A 166 -11.24 -17.41 4.47
C ILE A 166 -10.68 -17.01 3.11
N MET A 167 -9.37 -17.02 2.91
CA MET A 167 -8.76 -16.67 1.63
C MET A 167 -9.21 -17.60 0.49
N ARG A 168 -9.37 -18.89 0.75
CA ARG A 168 -9.92 -19.85 -0.21
C ARG A 168 -11.35 -19.48 -0.59
N LEU A 169 -12.20 -19.16 0.40
CA LEU A 169 -13.59 -18.78 0.18
C LEU A 169 -13.71 -17.50 -0.65
N LEU A 170 -12.93 -16.48 -0.33
CA LEU A 170 -12.87 -15.23 -1.11
C LEU A 170 -12.52 -15.51 -2.58
N LYS A 171 -11.50 -16.34 -2.80
CA LYS A 171 -11.08 -16.72 -4.16
C LYS A 171 -12.14 -17.53 -4.91
N GLU A 172 -12.75 -18.54 -4.26
CA GLU A 172 -13.78 -19.40 -4.88
C GLU A 172 -15.06 -18.65 -5.22
N LYS A 173 -15.35 -17.57 -4.50
CA LYS A 173 -16.57 -16.77 -4.66
C LYS A 173 -16.33 -15.45 -5.41
N GLU A 174 -15.08 -15.18 -5.82
CA GLU A 174 -14.70 -13.91 -6.44
C GLU A 174 -15.08 -12.70 -5.57
N MET A 175 -14.93 -12.84 -4.23
CA MET A 175 -15.26 -11.82 -3.23
C MET A 175 -14.01 -11.08 -2.78
N GLU A 176 -14.21 -9.83 -2.40
CA GLU A 176 -13.17 -9.02 -1.75
C GLU A 176 -13.21 -9.22 -0.22
N ALA A 177 -12.11 -8.87 0.46
CA ALA A 177 -12.06 -8.98 1.92
C ALA A 177 -13.13 -8.12 2.63
N SER A 178 -13.56 -7.01 2.03
CA SER A 178 -14.66 -6.17 2.51
C SER A 178 -16.02 -6.88 2.53
N ASP A 179 -16.18 -7.94 1.77
CA ASP A 179 -17.42 -8.72 1.69
C ASP A 179 -17.48 -9.80 2.79
N ILE A 180 -16.49 -9.85 3.66
CA ILE A 180 -16.48 -10.77 4.80
C ILE A 180 -17.49 -10.29 5.84
N HIS A 181 -18.58 -11.02 5.98
CA HIS A 181 -19.59 -10.80 7.01
C HIS A 181 -19.44 -11.73 8.24
N PHE A 182 -18.29 -12.36 8.37
CA PHE A 182 -17.99 -13.25 9.48
C PHE A 182 -17.65 -12.42 10.72
N SER A 183 -18.46 -12.48 11.76
CA SER A 183 -18.14 -11.75 12.98
C SER A 183 -16.98 -12.40 13.73
N PRO A 184 -16.07 -11.60 14.31
CA PRO A 184 -14.95 -12.13 15.10
C PRO A 184 -15.41 -13.09 16.22
N GLU A 185 -16.52 -12.78 16.90
CA GLU A 185 -17.08 -13.59 17.98
C GLU A 185 -17.46 -14.98 17.50
N ASN A 186 -18.07 -15.09 16.31
CA ASN A 186 -18.47 -16.37 15.74
C ASN A 186 -17.26 -17.19 15.31
N LEU A 187 -16.22 -16.55 14.78
CA LEU A 187 -14.97 -17.23 14.44
C LEU A 187 -14.29 -17.78 15.69
N VAL A 188 -14.17 -16.94 16.73
CA VAL A 188 -13.57 -17.35 18.01
C VAL A 188 -14.34 -18.51 18.65
N LYS A 189 -15.69 -18.39 18.69
CA LYS A 189 -16.54 -19.47 19.23
C LYS A 189 -16.36 -20.78 18.45
N MET A 190 -16.25 -20.72 17.15
CA MET A 190 -16.01 -21.89 16.31
C MET A 190 -14.65 -22.52 16.58
N ILE A 191 -13.60 -21.72 16.74
CA ILE A 191 -12.25 -22.18 17.11
C ILE A 191 -12.32 -22.89 18.47
N GLN A 192 -12.95 -22.29 19.48
CA GLN A 192 -13.12 -22.88 20.82
C GLN A 192 -13.89 -24.18 20.80
N MET A 193 -14.92 -24.32 19.95
CA MET A 193 -15.66 -25.57 19.78
C MET A 193 -14.81 -26.67 19.16
N ILE A 194 -13.85 -26.33 18.30
CA ILE A 194 -12.91 -27.29 17.75
C ILE A 194 -11.89 -27.71 18.81
N GLU A 195 -11.34 -26.78 19.56
CA GLU A 195 -10.37 -27.02 20.63
C GLU A 195 -10.96 -27.89 21.75
N SER A 196 -12.23 -27.67 22.11
CA SER A 196 -12.95 -28.49 23.07
C SER A 196 -13.39 -29.87 22.55
N GLY A 197 -13.20 -30.14 21.25
CA GLY A 197 -13.64 -31.39 20.61
C GLY A 197 -15.14 -31.48 20.37
N ALA A 198 -15.92 -30.39 20.60
CA ALA A 198 -17.36 -30.37 20.36
C ALA A 198 -17.70 -30.51 18.87
N ILE A 199 -16.87 -29.98 18.00
CA ILE A 199 -16.96 -30.14 16.54
C ILE A 199 -15.57 -30.44 15.96
N ASN A 200 -15.54 -31.11 14.82
CA ASN A 200 -14.29 -31.28 14.09
C ASN A 200 -14.10 -30.19 13.03
N ARG A 201 -12.87 -29.97 12.57
CA ARG A 201 -12.51 -28.95 11.61
C ARG A 201 -13.29 -29.04 10.28
N LYS A 202 -13.68 -30.27 9.87
CA LYS A 202 -14.46 -30.52 8.65
C LYS A 202 -15.90 -29.98 8.77
N VAL A 203 -16.50 -30.15 9.95
CA VAL A 203 -17.82 -29.57 10.24
C VAL A 203 -17.77 -28.06 10.32
N ALA A 204 -16.79 -27.53 11.02
CA ALA A 204 -16.57 -26.07 11.11
C ALA A 204 -16.42 -25.41 9.73
N LYS A 205 -15.68 -26.01 8.82
CA LYS A 205 -15.55 -25.53 7.43
C LYS A 205 -16.90 -25.49 6.68
N LYS A 206 -17.76 -26.48 6.88
CA LYS A 206 -19.11 -26.47 6.27
C LYS A 206 -19.97 -25.36 6.85
N VAL A 207 -19.89 -25.14 8.16
CA VAL A 207 -20.62 -24.08 8.85
C VAL A 207 -20.16 -22.70 8.36
N SER A 208 -18.86 -22.46 8.22
CA SER A 208 -18.32 -21.19 7.73
C SER A 208 -18.82 -20.87 6.30
N VAL A 209 -18.86 -21.86 5.42
CA VAL A 209 -19.41 -21.71 4.05
C VAL A 209 -20.91 -21.40 4.08
N SER A 210 -21.69 -22.08 4.91
CA SER A 210 -23.13 -21.85 5.04
C SER A 210 -23.43 -20.45 5.60
N TYR A 211 -22.62 -19.96 6.55
CA TYR A 211 -22.81 -18.67 7.18
C TYR A 211 -22.59 -17.49 6.18
N THR A 212 -21.67 -17.63 5.26
CA THR A 212 -21.46 -16.66 4.18
C THR A 212 -22.57 -16.68 3.13
N HIS A 213 -23.24 -17.82 2.93
CA HIS A 213 -24.36 -17.95 2.00
C HIS A 213 -25.69 -17.37 2.53
N LEU A 214 -25.98 -17.55 3.81
CA LEU A 214 -27.27 -17.15 4.39
C LEU A 214 -27.45 -15.64 4.45
N ARG A 215 -26.40 -14.86 4.71
CA ARG A 215 -26.49 -13.39 4.71
C ARG A 215 -26.56 -12.75 3.32
N ALA A 216 -26.06 -13.39 2.29
CA ALA A 216 -26.21 -12.91 0.91
C ALA A 216 -27.67 -12.96 0.43
N HIS A 217 -28.52 -13.77 1.03
CA HIS A 217 -29.96 -13.87 0.72
C HIS A 217 -30.84 -12.96 1.59
N GLU A 218 -30.43 -12.58 2.80
CA GLU A 218 -31.22 -11.71 3.70
C GLU A 218 -31.16 -10.22 3.32
N THR A 219 -30.21 -9.80 2.50
CA THR A 219 -30.11 -8.40 2.02
C THR A 219 -30.95 -8.11 0.78
N LYS A 220 -31.75 -9.06 0.28
CA LYS A 220 -32.64 -8.91 -0.89
C LYS A 220 -34.14 -8.99 -0.56
N ALA A 221 -34.51 -8.83 0.68
CA ALA A 221 -35.92 -8.75 1.11
C ALA A 221 -36.28 -7.34 1.59
#